data_799bad081c4107d9873a75c0035c09e5
#
_entry.id   799bad081c4107d9873a75c0035c09e5
#
_cell.length_a   1.000
_cell.length_b   1.000
_cell.length_c   1.000
_cell.angle_alpha   90.00
_cell.angle_beta   90.00
_cell.angle_gamma   90.00
#
_symmetry.space_group_name_H-M   'P 1'
#
loop_
_entity.id
_entity.type
_entity.pdbx_description
1 polymer ?
#
loop_
_entity_poly.entity_id
_entity_poly.type
_entity_poly.pdbx_seq_one_letter_code
_entity_poly.pdbx_strand_id
1 'polypeptide(L)'
;MIEVDGARIVYRRIGKGRPLVILNGFGATSADWDPSFIDRLASSNELILLNNRGIGGSTDDGQPFDIAKLATDAAHMIEALGIERANVLGWSMGGFIGQALALNYADRVDKLVLLSTDSGGIEADLASPDVWSKLVDTSGTPNEQARRLLSLLFPKDVAESFYRQFGDVVAEARAQVSTELLQRQAAAMDAWHQNGVASQCREIRVPVLIATGTEDIVIPASNALKLVNAIPDAWLAQFAHGGHAFIAQFPRALADLIKSFLSAGEVESGA
;
A
#
# COMPACT_ATOMS: atom_id res chain seq x y z
N MET A 1 7.67 -4.68 18.08
CA MET A 1 6.41 -5.46 18.06
C MET A 1 5.44 -4.85 19.03
N ILE A 2 4.16 -4.87 18.70
CA ILE A 2 3.08 -4.36 19.55
C ILE A 2 1.89 -5.31 19.49
N GLU A 3 1.18 -5.48 20.61
CA GLU A 3 -0.04 -6.30 20.65
C GLU A 3 -1.23 -5.48 20.18
N VAL A 4 -1.97 -5.99 19.22
CA VAL A 4 -3.17 -5.38 18.65
C VAL A 4 -4.20 -6.47 18.36
N ASP A 5 -5.34 -6.42 19.01
CA ASP A 5 -6.51 -7.27 18.74
C ASP A 5 -6.18 -8.76 18.55
N GLY A 6 -5.43 -9.35 19.49
CA GLY A 6 -5.06 -10.75 19.46
C GLY A 6 -3.92 -11.11 18.49
N ALA A 7 -3.30 -10.14 17.85
CA ALA A 7 -2.11 -10.32 17.03
C ALA A 7 -0.94 -9.50 17.55
N ARG A 8 0.27 -10.00 17.40
CA ARG A 8 1.50 -9.22 17.58
C ARG A 8 1.91 -8.68 16.23
N ILE A 9 1.87 -7.36 16.10
CA ILE A 9 2.24 -6.67 14.85
C ILE A 9 3.71 -6.27 14.91
N VAL A 10 4.49 -6.74 13.94
CA VAL A 10 5.87 -6.33 13.71
C VAL A 10 5.88 -5.05 12.90
N TYR A 11 6.69 -4.10 13.28
CA TYR A 11 6.91 -2.85 12.56
C TYR A 11 8.35 -2.39 12.65
N ARG A 12 8.75 -1.52 11.72
CA ARG A 12 10.03 -0.82 11.73
C ARG A 12 9.78 0.66 11.91
N ARG A 13 10.66 1.33 12.68
CA ARG A 13 10.67 2.80 12.79
C ARG A 13 11.97 3.33 12.20
N ILE A 14 11.89 4.31 11.32
CA ILE A 14 13.03 4.87 10.59
C ILE A 14 12.83 6.38 10.48
N GLY A 15 13.90 7.16 10.71
CA GLY A 15 13.84 8.62 10.61
C GLY A 15 13.30 9.30 11.87
N LYS A 16 13.02 10.60 11.74
CA LYS A 16 12.45 11.46 12.79
C LYS A 16 11.57 12.51 12.14
N GLY A 17 10.59 13.01 12.86
CA GLY A 17 9.66 14.04 12.38
C GLY A 17 8.22 13.63 12.58
N ARG A 18 7.33 14.09 11.68
CA ARG A 18 5.92 13.69 11.73
C ARG A 18 5.77 12.21 11.41
N PRO A 19 4.91 11.48 12.13
CA PRO A 19 4.68 10.07 11.87
C PRO A 19 4.05 9.87 10.50
N LEU A 20 4.63 8.94 9.73
CA LEU A 20 4.10 8.44 8.46
C LEU A 20 3.98 6.92 8.54
N VAL A 21 2.75 6.43 8.66
CA VAL A 21 2.44 5.00 8.67
C VAL A 21 2.40 4.49 7.24
N ILE A 22 3.14 3.43 6.96
CA ILE A 22 3.25 2.81 5.63
C ILE A 22 2.56 1.45 5.66
N LEU A 23 1.55 1.31 4.80
CA LEU A 23 0.69 0.14 4.64
C LEU A 23 1.08 -0.64 3.39
N ASN A 24 1.40 -1.92 3.56
CA ASN A 24 1.92 -2.77 2.48
C ASN A 24 0.81 -3.31 1.58
N GLY A 25 1.18 -3.62 0.32
CA GLY A 25 0.36 -4.36 -0.62
C GLY A 25 0.21 -5.85 -0.28
N PHE A 26 -0.45 -6.57 -1.17
CA PHE A 26 -0.68 -8.01 -1.08
C PHE A 26 0.63 -8.80 -0.96
N GLY A 27 0.74 -9.62 0.06
CA GLY A 27 1.89 -10.48 0.30
C GLY A 27 3.20 -9.73 0.60
N ALA A 28 3.18 -8.40 0.73
CA ALA A 28 4.36 -7.58 0.93
C ALA A 28 4.64 -7.31 2.42
N THR A 29 5.91 -7.09 2.73
CA THR A 29 6.43 -6.77 4.07
C THR A 29 7.07 -5.38 4.11
N SER A 30 7.43 -4.94 5.30
CA SER A 30 8.19 -3.70 5.50
C SER A 30 9.61 -3.72 4.88
N ALA A 31 10.08 -4.88 4.42
CA ALA A 31 11.40 -5.04 3.78
C ALA A 31 11.36 -4.88 2.26
N ASP A 32 10.15 -4.92 1.65
CA ASP A 32 9.99 -4.93 0.19
C ASP A 32 10.01 -3.52 -0.43
N TRP A 33 10.08 -2.48 0.38
CA TRP A 33 10.17 -1.10 -0.10
C TRP A 33 11.58 -0.76 -0.60
N ASP A 34 11.65 -0.02 -1.71
CA ASP A 34 12.92 0.48 -2.25
C ASP A 34 13.68 1.31 -1.18
N PRO A 35 14.95 0.98 -0.89
CA PRO A 35 15.72 1.68 0.14
C PRO A 35 15.87 3.19 -0.12
N SER A 36 16.04 3.61 -1.38
CA SER A 36 16.20 5.03 -1.71
C SER A 36 14.91 5.82 -1.55
N PHE A 37 13.74 5.18 -1.77
CA PHE A 37 12.43 5.73 -1.47
C PHE A 37 12.25 5.94 0.03
N ILE A 38 12.55 4.91 0.83
CA ILE A 38 12.44 4.94 2.29
C ILE A 38 13.39 5.99 2.89
N ASP A 39 14.66 5.98 2.51
CA ASP A 39 15.66 6.93 3.04
C ASP A 39 15.26 8.39 2.76
N ARG A 40 14.71 8.63 1.57
CA ARG A 40 14.29 9.96 1.18
C ARG A 40 13.07 10.45 1.96
N LEU A 41 12.08 9.60 2.21
CA LEU A 41 10.94 9.93 3.07
C LEU A 41 11.36 10.09 4.55
N ALA A 42 12.25 9.23 5.03
CA ALA A 42 12.76 9.25 6.40
C ALA A 42 13.58 10.50 6.73
N SER A 43 14.06 11.24 5.71
CA SER A 43 14.80 12.49 5.91
C SER A 43 13.98 13.61 6.57
N SER A 44 12.65 13.52 6.54
CA SER A 44 11.73 14.53 7.10
C SER A 44 10.53 13.95 7.86
N ASN A 45 10.41 12.62 7.90
CA ASN A 45 9.30 11.93 8.56
C ASN A 45 9.84 10.81 9.46
N GLU A 46 9.11 10.49 10.51
CA GLU A 46 9.27 9.23 11.22
C GLU A 46 8.41 8.18 10.53
N LEU A 47 9.04 7.29 9.78
CA LEU A 47 8.36 6.21 9.08
C LEU A 47 8.02 5.07 10.02
N ILE A 48 6.79 4.58 9.96
CA ILE A 48 6.30 3.42 10.70
C ILE A 48 5.81 2.41 9.67
N LEU A 49 6.69 1.48 9.29
CA LEU A 49 6.41 0.45 8.31
C LEU A 49 5.85 -0.77 9.05
N LEU A 50 4.56 -1.00 8.96
CA LEU A 50 3.94 -2.14 9.63
C LEU A 50 3.89 -3.37 8.70
N ASN A 51 4.03 -4.54 9.28
CA ASN A 51 3.68 -5.79 8.62
C ASN A 51 2.26 -6.17 9.01
N ASN A 52 1.39 -6.38 8.04
CA ASN A 52 0.02 -6.84 8.32
C ASN A 52 0.03 -8.12 9.14
N ARG A 53 -1.10 -8.42 9.84
CA ARG A 53 -1.24 -9.67 10.60
C ARG A 53 -0.85 -10.88 9.77
N GLY A 54 -0.13 -11.81 10.38
CA GLY A 54 0.33 -13.07 9.79
C GLY A 54 1.56 -12.97 8.89
N ILE A 55 2.05 -11.75 8.52
CA ILE A 55 3.16 -11.60 7.57
C ILE A 55 4.38 -10.92 8.21
N GLY A 56 5.58 -11.22 7.72
CA GLY A 56 6.82 -10.55 8.11
C GLY A 56 7.12 -10.65 9.62
N GLY A 57 6.78 -11.78 10.25
CA GLY A 57 6.94 -12.03 11.68
C GLY A 57 5.77 -11.51 12.56
N SER A 58 4.78 -10.85 12.00
CA SER A 58 3.53 -10.59 12.69
C SER A 58 2.76 -11.89 12.87
N THR A 59 2.11 -12.06 14.03
CA THR A 59 1.22 -13.20 14.25
C THR A 59 -0.20 -12.87 13.78
N ASP A 60 -1.06 -13.88 13.73
CA ASP A 60 -2.50 -13.73 13.61
C ASP A 60 -3.23 -14.75 14.50
N ASP A 61 -4.54 -14.65 14.58
CA ASP A 61 -5.41 -15.53 15.36
C ASP A 61 -5.99 -16.69 14.52
N GLY A 62 -5.54 -16.82 13.25
CA GLY A 62 -6.02 -17.84 12.31
C GLY A 62 -7.44 -17.60 11.79
N GLN A 63 -8.10 -16.50 12.18
CA GLN A 63 -9.45 -16.18 11.71
C GLN A 63 -9.42 -15.49 10.36
N PRO A 64 -10.49 -15.61 9.55
CA PRO A 64 -10.67 -14.77 8.37
C PRO A 64 -10.65 -13.28 8.76
N PHE A 65 -10.09 -12.46 7.89
CA PHE A 65 -10.09 -11.01 8.04
C PHE A 65 -10.43 -10.34 6.70
N ASP A 66 -10.89 -9.11 6.77
CA ASP A 66 -11.17 -8.25 5.65
C ASP A 66 -10.29 -6.97 5.70
N ILE A 67 -10.48 -6.08 4.74
CA ILE A 67 -9.76 -4.80 4.70
C ILE A 67 -10.11 -3.91 5.90
N ALA A 68 -11.36 -3.96 6.38
CA ALA A 68 -11.77 -3.19 7.56
C ALA A 68 -11.04 -3.65 8.83
N LYS A 69 -10.81 -4.97 9.00
CA LYS A 69 -10.02 -5.49 10.12
C LYS A 69 -8.56 -5.04 10.03
N LEU A 70 -7.96 -5.05 8.84
CA LEU A 70 -6.58 -4.56 8.65
C LEU A 70 -6.48 -3.05 8.94
N ALA A 71 -7.50 -2.27 8.61
CA ALA A 71 -7.58 -0.85 8.97
C ALA A 71 -7.72 -0.65 10.48
N THR A 72 -8.51 -1.48 11.16
CA THR A 72 -8.61 -1.49 12.63
C THR A 72 -7.27 -1.80 13.28
N ASP A 73 -6.54 -2.80 12.79
CA ASP A 73 -5.19 -3.11 13.28
C ASP A 73 -4.23 -1.91 13.16
N ALA A 74 -4.28 -1.21 12.02
CA ALA A 74 -3.47 -0.01 11.80
C ALA A 74 -3.86 1.14 12.76
N ALA A 75 -5.16 1.36 12.98
CA ALA A 75 -5.65 2.38 13.92
C ALA A 75 -5.20 2.09 15.36
N HIS A 76 -5.41 0.87 15.83
CA HIS A 76 -5.02 0.45 17.18
C HIS A 76 -3.50 0.43 17.36
N MET A 77 -2.73 0.15 16.29
CA MET A 77 -1.29 0.27 16.34
C MET A 77 -0.84 1.72 16.49
N ILE A 78 -1.44 2.67 15.77
CA ILE A 78 -1.19 4.12 15.90
C ILE A 78 -1.43 4.55 17.36
N GLU A 79 -2.55 4.14 17.93
CA GLU A 79 -2.90 4.42 19.33
C GLU A 79 -1.91 3.80 20.33
N ALA A 80 -1.59 2.52 20.16
CA ALA A 80 -0.68 1.80 21.05
C ALA A 80 0.78 2.32 20.99
N LEU A 81 1.16 3.00 19.90
CA LEU A 81 2.42 3.73 19.79
C LEU A 81 2.39 5.12 20.45
N GLY A 82 1.25 5.53 21.01
CA GLY A 82 1.07 6.85 21.61
C GLY A 82 1.00 7.99 20.58
N ILE A 83 0.65 7.65 19.33
CA ILE A 83 0.52 8.61 18.22
C ILE A 83 -0.95 9.02 18.16
N GLU A 84 -1.22 10.32 18.31
CA GLU A 84 -2.58 10.83 18.22
C GLU A 84 -3.09 10.78 16.79
N ARG A 85 -2.31 11.31 15.84
CA ARG A 85 -2.61 11.32 14.40
C ARG A 85 -1.34 11.08 13.60
N ALA A 86 -1.46 10.45 12.45
CA ALA A 86 -0.36 10.17 11.54
C ALA A 86 -0.74 10.47 10.09
N ASN A 87 0.25 10.82 9.28
CA ASN A 87 0.12 10.66 7.84
C ASN A 87 0.09 9.17 7.51
N VAL A 88 -0.66 8.80 6.48
CA VAL A 88 -0.80 7.40 6.05
C VAL A 88 -0.44 7.28 4.58
N LEU A 89 0.37 6.29 4.24
CA LEU A 89 0.70 5.93 2.87
C LEU A 89 0.32 4.47 2.66
N GLY A 90 -0.51 4.19 1.66
CA GLY A 90 -0.89 2.84 1.28
C GLY A 90 -0.60 2.54 -0.18
N TRP A 91 0.03 1.40 -0.46
CA TRP A 91 0.27 0.89 -1.80
C TRP A 91 -0.60 -0.32 -2.08
N SER A 92 -1.32 -0.33 -3.24
CA SER A 92 -2.14 -1.46 -3.67
C SER A 92 -3.20 -1.82 -2.59
N MET A 93 -3.24 -3.04 -2.06
CA MET A 93 -4.06 -3.44 -0.92
C MET A 93 -3.86 -2.51 0.30
N GLY A 94 -2.64 -1.99 0.51
CA GLY A 94 -2.38 -0.97 1.54
C GLY A 94 -3.17 0.32 1.32
N GLY A 95 -3.48 0.66 0.07
CA GLY A 95 -4.37 1.77 -0.27
C GLY A 95 -5.83 1.47 0.08
N PHE A 96 -6.31 0.23 -0.06
CA PHE A 96 -7.63 -0.20 0.44
C PHE A 96 -7.71 0.00 1.96
N ILE A 97 -6.68 -0.47 2.67
CA ILE A 97 -6.56 -0.31 4.13
C ILE A 97 -6.53 1.18 4.50
N GLY A 98 -5.77 2.01 3.78
CA GLY A 98 -5.68 3.45 4.01
C GLY A 98 -7.02 4.17 3.83
N GLN A 99 -7.79 3.82 2.81
CA GLN A 99 -9.14 4.35 2.60
C GLN A 99 -10.10 3.94 3.73
N ALA A 100 -10.11 2.66 4.10
CA ALA A 100 -10.92 2.18 5.20
C ALA A 100 -10.53 2.83 6.54
N LEU A 101 -9.23 3.06 6.77
CA LEU A 101 -8.72 3.77 7.94
C LEU A 101 -9.20 5.23 7.97
N ALA A 102 -9.10 5.95 6.84
CA ALA A 102 -9.52 7.34 6.76
C ALA A 102 -11.04 7.52 6.90
N LEU A 103 -11.84 6.51 6.54
CA LEU A 103 -13.30 6.51 6.69
C LEU A 103 -13.73 6.17 8.13
N ASN A 104 -13.14 5.12 8.72
CA ASN A 104 -13.59 4.57 9.99
C ASN A 104 -12.87 5.18 11.21
N TYR A 105 -11.68 5.76 11.00
CA TYR A 105 -10.81 6.32 12.04
C TYR A 105 -10.21 7.66 11.59
N ALA A 106 -11.07 8.56 11.08
CA ALA A 106 -10.66 9.84 10.50
C ALA A 106 -9.88 10.72 11.48
N ASP A 107 -10.10 10.58 12.79
CA ASP A 107 -9.39 11.26 13.86
C ASP A 107 -7.94 10.77 14.03
N ARG A 108 -7.56 9.65 13.43
CA ARG A 108 -6.20 9.08 13.44
C ARG A 108 -5.37 9.43 12.21
N VAL A 109 -5.98 10.03 11.17
CA VAL A 109 -5.31 10.32 9.89
C VAL A 109 -5.18 11.82 9.67
N ASP A 110 -3.95 12.30 9.42
CA ASP A 110 -3.69 13.70 9.06
C ASP A 110 -3.80 13.90 7.55
N LYS A 111 -3.05 13.13 6.78
CA LYS A 111 -3.05 13.12 5.30
C LYS A 111 -2.94 11.69 4.80
N LEU A 112 -3.51 11.44 3.62
CA LEU A 112 -3.54 10.12 3.01
C LEU A 112 -2.83 10.13 1.66
N VAL A 113 -1.91 9.18 1.45
CA VAL A 113 -1.24 8.93 0.17
C VAL A 113 -1.68 7.56 -0.35
N LEU A 114 -2.26 7.53 -1.52
CA LEU A 114 -2.80 6.35 -2.18
C LEU A 114 -1.99 6.05 -3.45
N LEU A 115 -1.27 4.91 -3.45
CA LEU A 115 -0.39 4.51 -4.54
C LEU A 115 -0.93 3.26 -5.23
N SER A 116 -1.17 3.29 -6.56
CA SER A 116 -1.64 2.14 -7.35
C SER A 116 -2.77 1.39 -6.66
N THR A 117 -3.90 2.04 -6.42
CA THR A 117 -5.03 1.51 -5.65
C THR A 117 -6.37 1.92 -6.26
N ASP A 118 -7.45 1.28 -5.84
CA ASP A 118 -8.83 1.56 -6.24
C ASP A 118 -9.77 1.67 -5.03
N SER A 119 -11.02 2.07 -5.26
CA SER A 119 -12.05 2.17 -4.24
C SER A 119 -12.89 0.90 -4.08
N GLY A 120 -12.60 -0.14 -4.84
CA GLY A 120 -13.41 -1.36 -4.89
C GLY A 120 -14.83 -1.15 -5.40
N GLY A 121 -15.67 -2.17 -5.23
CA GLY A 121 -17.05 -2.17 -5.70
C GLY A 121 -17.19 -2.18 -7.21
N ILE A 122 -18.42 -2.02 -7.68
CA ILE A 122 -18.77 -2.02 -9.12
C ILE A 122 -18.12 -0.84 -9.88
N GLU A 123 -17.71 0.19 -9.19
CA GLU A 123 -17.07 1.37 -9.77
C GLU A 123 -15.61 1.11 -10.16
N ALA A 124 -14.94 0.12 -9.57
CA ALA A 124 -13.53 -0.16 -9.84
C ALA A 124 -13.33 -0.82 -11.21
N ASP A 125 -12.30 -0.38 -11.94
CA ASP A 125 -11.79 -1.10 -13.11
C ASP A 125 -10.83 -2.18 -12.61
N LEU A 126 -11.26 -3.43 -12.67
CA LEU A 126 -10.48 -4.55 -12.16
C LEU A 126 -9.41 -5.00 -13.17
N ALA A 127 -8.37 -5.66 -12.66
CA ALA A 127 -7.43 -6.41 -13.48
C ALA A 127 -8.18 -7.41 -14.39
N SER A 128 -7.59 -7.73 -15.55
CA SER A 128 -8.14 -8.83 -16.35
C SER A 128 -8.11 -10.14 -15.53
N PRO A 129 -9.02 -11.10 -15.82
CA PRO A 129 -9.03 -12.39 -15.11
C PRO A 129 -7.69 -13.15 -15.17
N ASP A 130 -6.94 -13.02 -16.27
CA ASP A 130 -5.60 -13.60 -16.40
C ASP A 130 -4.59 -12.94 -15.45
N VAL A 131 -4.59 -11.61 -15.35
CA VAL A 131 -3.71 -10.86 -14.42
C VAL A 131 -4.07 -11.20 -12.98
N TRP A 132 -5.35 -11.17 -12.62
CA TRP A 132 -5.81 -11.49 -11.27
C TRP A 132 -5.42 -12.92 -10.86
N SER A 133 -5.70 -13.91 -11.72
CA SER A 133 -5.36 -15.30 -11.44
C SER A 133 -3.86 -15.52 -11.23
N LYS A 134 -3.02 -14.83 -11.99
CA LYS A 134 -1.56 -14.88 -11.84
C LYS A 134 -1.06 -14.18 -10.57
N LEU A 135 -1.71 -13.09 -10.17
CA LEU A 135 -1.36 -12.34 -8.95
C LEU A 135 -1.55 -13.19 -7.69
N VAL A 136 -2.67 -13.89 -7.61
CA VAL A 136 -3.03 -14.70 -6.43
C VAL A 136 -2.54 -16.15 -6.50
N ASP A 137 -1.92 -16.55 -7.62
CA ASP A 137 -1.39 -17.90 -7.79
C ASP A 137 -0.17 -18.14 -6.90
N THR A 138 -0.29 -19.10 -6.00
CA THR A 138 0.76 -19.54 -5.07
C THR A 138 1.48 -20.80 -5.52
N SER A 139 1.17 -21.33 -6.72
CA SER A 139 1.79 -22.53 -7.28
C SER A 139 3.21 -22.27 -7.79
N GLY A 140 3.96 -23.35 -7.94
CA GLY A 140 5.32 -23.32 -8.44
C GLY A 140 6.37 -23.03 -7.35
N THR A 141 7.63 -23.03 -7.76
CA THR A 141 8.77 -22.69 -6.91
C THR A 141 8.77 -21.20 -6.55
N PRO A 142 9.46 -20.78 -5.47
CA PRO A 142 9.61 -19.36 -5.15
C PRO A 142 10.16 -18.51 -6.32
N ASN A 143 11.09 -19.04 -7.11
CA ASN A 143 11.62 -18.35 -8.29
C ASN A 143 10.58 -18.18 -9.40
N GLU A 144 9.73 -19.18 -9.65
CA GLU A 144 8.63 -19.08 -10.60
C GLU A 144 7.58 -18.08 -10.12
N GLN A 145 7.26 -18.06 -8.84
CA GLN A 145 6.38 -17.06 -8.24
C GLN A 145 6.97 -15.65 -8.35
N ALA A 146 8.27 -15.47 -8.07
CA ALA A 146 8.94 -14.18 -8.21
C ALA A 146 8.92 -13.68 -9.66
N ARG A 147 9.23 -14.55 -10.63
CA ARG A 147 9.17 -14.20 -12.06
C ARG A 147 7.77 -13.79 -12.48
N ARG A 148 6.76 -14.55 -12.07
CA ARG A 148 5.35 -14.26 -12.35
C ARG A 148 4.95 -12.93 -11.74
N LEU A 149 5.24 -12.68 -10.47
CA LEU A 149 4.92 -11.45 -9.77
C LEU A 149 5.58 -10.24 -10.45
N LEU A 150 6.90 -10.27 -10.68
CA LEU A 150 7.61 -9.16 -11.30
C LEU A 150 7.12 -8.85 -12.73
N SER A 151 6.66 -9.87 -13.47
CA SER A 151 6.04 -9.66 -14.79
C SER A 151 4.68 -8.94 -14.75
N LEU A 152 4.00 -8.93 -13.58
CA LEU A 152 2.76 -8.19 -13.37
C LEU A 152 3.02 -6.79 -12.81
N LEU A 153 4.05 -6.66 -11.98
CA LEU A 153 4.35 -5.41 -11.27
C LEU A 153 5.02 -4.35 -12.16
N PHE A 154 5.71 -4.77 -13.22
CA PHE A 154 6.47 -3.87 -14.07
C PHE A 154 6.05 -3.99 -15.54
N PRO A 155 6.16 -2.92 -16.35
CA PRO A 155 6.01 -2.98 -17.79
C PRO A 155 6.94 -4.01 -18.41
N LYS A 156 6.49 -4.62 -19.49
CA LYS A 156 7.14 -5.79 -20.11
C LYS A 156 8.60 -5.54 -20.51
N ASP A 157 8.92 -4.33 -20.93
CA ASP A 157 10.27 -3.93 -21.36
C ASP A 157 11.28 -3.84 -20.20
N VAL A 158 10.81 -3.59 -18.98
CA VAL A 158 11.66 -3.48 -17.79
C VAL A 158 11.55 -4.67 -16.83
N ALA A 159 10.49 -5.46 -16.90
CA ALA A 159 10.22 -6.58 -16.01
C ALA A 159 11.37 -7.59 -15.93
N GLU A 160 11.98 -7.94 -17.07
CA GLU A 160 13.10 -8.88 -17.11
C GLU A 160 14.37 -8.30 -16.47
N SER A 161 14.58 -6.98 -16.55
CA SER A 161 15.70 -6.31 -15.88
C SER A 161 15.51 -6.34 -14.36
N PHE A 162 14.29 -6.05 -13.89
CA PHE A 162 13.94 -6.16 -12.46
C PHE A 162 14.06 -7.60 -11.96
N TYR A 163 13.65 -8.59 -12.74
CA TYR A 163 13.80 -9.99 -12.35
C TYR A 163 15.28 -10.38 -12.22
N ARG A 164 16.15 -9.99 -13.15
CA ARG A 164 17.61 -10.28 -13.04
C ARG A 164 18.25 -9.63 -11.82
N GLN A 165 17.74 -8.46 -11.40
CA GLN A 165 18.32 -7.72 -10.29
C GLN A 165 17.74 -8.15 -8.93
N PHE A 166 16.46 -8.44 -8.85
CA PHE A 166 15.74 -8.63 -7.60
C PHE A 166 15.01 -9.98 -7.48
N GLY A 167 15.06 -10.82 -8.51
CA GLY A 167 14.33 -12.08 -8.56
C GLY A 167 14.61 -12.99 -7.37
N ASP A 168 15.87 -13.15 -6.98
CA ASP A 168 16.25 -13.99 -5.84
C ASP A 168 15.73 -13.40 -4.51
N VAL A 169 15.79 -12.09 -4.33
CA VAL A 169 15.27 -11.41 -3.12
C VAL A 169 13.77 -11.56 -3.03
N VAL A 170 13.05 -11.40 -4.14
CA VAL A 170 11.60 -11.60 -4.20
C VAL A 170 11.23 -13.06 -3.97
N ALA A 171 12.01 -14.01 -4.52
CA ALA A 171 11.81 -15.44 -4.29
C ALA A 171 12.00 -15.81 -2.82
N GLU A 172 13.04 -15.28 -2.17
CA GLU A 172 13.25 -15.48 -0.74
C GLU A 172 12.12 -14.91 0.11
N ALA A 173 11.65 -13.70 -0.19
CA ALA A 173 10.50 -13.09 0.47
C ALA A 173 9.23 -13.94 0.28
N ARG A 174 8.96 -14.42 -0.93
CA ARG A 174 7.80 -15.31 -1.22
C ARG A 174 7.86 -16.62 -0.46
N ALA A 175 9.05 -17.21 -0.29
CA ALA A 175 9.23 -18.44 0.48
C ALA A 175 8.90 -18.29 1.98
N GLN A 176 8.88 -17.07 2.51
CA GLN A 176 8.58 -16.78 3.92
C GLN A 176 7.08 -16.56 4.18
N VAL A 177 6.26 -16.45 3.15
CA VAL A 177 4.81 -16.19 3.31
C VAL A 177 4.02 -17.47 3.08
N SER A 178 3.16 -17.83 4.03
CA SER A 178 2.34 -19.04 3.88
C SER A 178 1.28 -18.88 2.81
N THR A 179 1.04 -19.96 2.06
CA THR A 179 -0.04 -20.02 1.05
C THR A 179 -1.41 -19.70 1.66
N GLU A 180 -1.68 -20.20 2.86
CA GLU A 180 -2.95 -19.95 3.56
C GLU A 180 -3.16 -18.46 3.84
N LEU A 181 -2.11 -17.76 4.27
CA LEU A 181 -2.19 -16.33 4.52
C LEU A 181 -2.43 -15.54 3.23
N LEU A 182 -1.75 -15.89 2.14
CA LEU A 182 -1.98 -15.27 0.84
C LEU A 182 -3.40 -15.48 0.34
N GLN A 183 -3.97 -16.67 0.55
CA GLN A 183 -5.37 -16.96 0.22
C GLN A 183 -6.34 -16.10 1.06
N ARG A 184 -6.06 -15.89 2.34
CA ARG A 184 -6.88 -15.01 3.19
C ARG A 184 -6.78 -13.55 2.77
N GLN A 185 -5.59 -13.07 2.42
CA GLN A 185 -5.43 -11.71 1.87
C GLN A 185 -6.14 -11.56 0.51
N ALA A 186 -6.05 -12.56 -0.37
CA ALA A 186 -6.75 -12.56 -1.64
C ALA A 186 -8.28 -12.51 -1.43
N ALA A 187 -8.81 -13.29 -0.49
CA ALA A 187 -10.24 -13.25 -0.13
C ALA A 187 -10.67 -11.88 0.41
N ALA A 188 -9.81 -11.21 1.19
CA ALA A 188 -10.08 -9.85 1.66
C ALA A 188 -10.11 -8.84 0.51
N MET A 189 -9.23 -8.97 -0.48
CA MET A 189 -9.25 -8.14 -1.70
C MET A 189 -10.46 -8.44 -2.58
N ASP A 190 -10.85 -9.71 -2.75
CA ASP A 190 -12.08 -10.09 -3.48
C ASP A 190 -13.32 -9.48 -2.82
N ALA A 191 -13.41 -9.50 -1.49
CA ALA A 191 -14.49 -8.87 -0.75
C ALA A 191 -14.49 -7.33 -0.93
N TRP A 192 -13.31 -6.69 -0.98
CA TRP A 192 -13.16 -5.28 -1.31
C TRP A 192 -13.66 -4.96 -2.71
N HIS A 193 -13.26 -5.75 -3.71
CA HIS A 193 -13.70 -5.57 -5.08
C HIS A 193 -15.23 -5.81 -5.27
N GLN A 194 -15.84 -6.62 -4.43
CA GLN A 194 -17.29 -6.83 -4.46
C GLN A 194 -18.07 -5.70 -3.79
N ASN A 195 -17.59 -5.20 -2.66
CA ASN A 195 -18.32 -4.26 -1.83
C ASN A 195 -17.82 -2.82 -1.94
N GLY A 196 -16.49 -2.61 -1.85
CA GLY A 196 -15.82 -1.33 -2.00
C GLY A 196 -16.29 -0.20 -1.09
N VAL A 197 -15.68 0.97 -1.31
CA VAL A 197 -16.05 2.22 -0.60
C VAL A 197 -16.27 3.39 -1.55
N ALA A 198 -16.46 3.13 -2.85
CA ALA A 198 -16.59 4.18 -3.88
C ALA A 198 -17.62 5.25 -3.52
N SER A 199 -18.81 4.84 -3.05
CA SER A 199 -19.87 5.77 -2.64
C SER A 199 -19.52 6.60 -1.39
N GLN A 200 -18.56 6.14 -0.59
CA GLN A 200 -18.11 6.77 0.65
C GLN A 200 -16.84 7.63 0.44
N CYS A 201 -16.15 7.52 -0.69
CA CYS A 201 -14.92 8.30 -0.96
C CYS A 201 -15.10 9.80 -0.75
N ARG A 202 -16.31 10.35 -1.04
CA ARG A 202 -16.65 11.74 -0.77
C ARG A 202 -16.66 12.11 0.72
N GLU A 203 -16.65 11.14 1.63
CA GLU A 203 -16.63 11.34 3.09
C GLU A 203 -15.21 11.43 3.64
N ILE A 204 -14.20 11.08 2.85
CA ILE A 204 -12.79 11.28 3.20
C ILE A 204 -12.54 12.80 3.21
N ARG A 205 -12.23 13.35 4.38
CA ARG A 205 -12.07 14.79 4.62
C ARG A 205 -10.62 15.23 4.80
N VAL A 206 -9.72 14.29 4.95
CA VAL A 206 -8.29 14.59 5.03
C VAL A 206 -7.74 14.88 3.63
N PRO A 207 -6.67 15.70 3.50
CA PRO A 207 -6.01 15.88 2.21
C PRO A 207 -5.50 14.53 1.65
N VAL A 208 -5.71 14.29 0.35
CA VAL A 208 -5.33 13.04 -0.31
C VAL A 208 -4.41 13.30 -1.49
N LEU A 209 -3.32 12.54 -1.59
CA LEU A 209 -2.51 12.40 -2.81
C LEU A 209 -2.75 11.01 -3.39
N ILE A 210 -3.14 10.97 -4.66
CA ILE A 210 -3.30 9.74 -5.44
C ILE A 210 -2.17 9.70 -6.46
N ALA A 211 -1.44 8.58 -6.55
CA ALA A 211 -0.42 8.41 -7.58
C ALA A 211 -0.46 6.99 -8.18
N THR A 212 -0.22 6.89 -9.48
CA THR A 212 -0.26 5.62 -10.22
C THR A 212 0.71 5.62 -11.39
N GLY A 213 1.12 4.43 -11.81
CA GLY A 213 1.80 4.21 -13.08
C GLY A 213 0.80 4.10 -14.24
N THR A 214 1.12 4.68 -15.41
CA THR A 214 0.20 4.66 -16.55
C THR A 214 0.06 3.29 -17.24
N GLU A 215 0.98 2.35 -16.95
CA GLU A 215 0.99 0.99 -17.48
C GLU A 215 0.71 -0.06 -16.38
N ASP A 216 0.03 0.35 -15.31
CA ASP A 216 -0.42 -0.56 -14.25
C ASP A 216 -1.52 -1.48 -14.78
N ILE A 217 -1.21 -2.79 -14.89
CA ILE A 217 -2.15 -3.83 -15.32
C ILE A 217 -2.82 -4.56 -14.15
N VAL A 218 -2.33 -4.37 -12.92
CA VAL A 218 -2.87 -4.98 -11.70
C VAL A 218 -4.02 -4.12 -11.16
N ILE A 219 -3.79 -2.81 -11.04
CA ILE A 219 -4.85 -1.84 -10.73
C ILE A 219 -4.80 -0.75 -11.81
N PRO A 220 -5.66 -0.83 -12.83
CA PRO A 220 -5.64 0.08 -13.97
C PRO A 220 -5.62 1.56 -13.56
N ALA A 221 -4.79 2.36 -14.23
CA ALA A 221 -4.59 3.78 -13.92
C ALA A 221 -5.88 4.63 -13.95
N SER A 222 -6.93 4.15 -14.64
CA SER A 222 -8.26 4.77 -14.65
C SER A 222 -8.89 4.86 -13.25
N ASN A 223 -8.54 3.95 -12.33
CA ASN A 223 -9.01 4.01 -10.94
C ASN A 223 -8.50 5.25 -10.22
N ALA A 224 -7.29 5.71 -10.51
CA ALA A 224 -6.76 6.94 -9.92
C ALA A 224 -7.59 8.17 -10.37
N LEU A 225 -8.09 8.19 -11.61
CA LEU A 225 -9.02 9.23 -12.10
C LEU A 225 -10.38 9.14 -11.40
N LYS A 226 -10.89 7.94 -11.13
CA LYS A 226 -12.13 7.75 -10.38
C LYS A 226 -11.97 8.24 -8.94
N LEU A 227 -10.89 7.89 -8.27
CA LEU A 227 -10.60 8.33 -6.90
C LEU A 227 -10.46 9.86 -6.80
N VAL A 228 -9.72 10.52 -7.70
CA VAL A 228 -9.55 11.99 -7.64
C VAL A 228 -10.85 12.73 -7.91
N ASN A 229 -11.76 12.15 -8.68
CA ASN A 229 -13.08 12.72 -8.91
C ASN A 229 -14.06 12.48 -7.74
N ALA A 230 -13.84 11.44 -6.95
CA ALA A 230 -14.71 11.05 -5.84
C ALA A 230 -14.28 11.68 -4.49
N ILE A 231 -12.97 11.89 -4.28
CA ILE A 231 -12.42 12.44 -3.04
C ILE A 231 -12.25 13.95 -3.19
N PRO A 232 -12.86 14.77 -2.30
CA PRO A 232 -12.73 16.23 -2.39
C PRO A 232 -11.27 16.69 -2.27
N ASP A 233 -10.89 17.68 -3.08
CA ASP A 233 -9.59 18.36 -3.05
C ASP A 233 -8.36 17.44 -3.15
N ALA A 234 -8.53 16.25 -3.72
CA ALA A 234 -7.44 15.29 -3.90
C ALA A 234 -6.47 15.73 -5.01
N TRP A 235 -5.19 15.43 -4.78
CA TRP A 235 -4.14 15.60 -5.80
C TRP A 235 -4.00 14.31 -6.61
N LEU A 236 -3.67 14.44 -7.89
CA LEU A 236 -3.37 13.30 -8.76
C LEU A 236 -2.02 13.45 -9.42
N ALA A 237 -1.23 12.38 -9.43
CA ALA A 237 -0.01 12.25 -10.22
C ALA A 237 -0.01 10.93 -11.00
N GLN A 238 0.40 10.99 -12.27
CA GLN A 238 0.57 9.81 -13.11
C GLN A 238 2.01 9.74 -13.60
N PHE A 239 2.62 8.57 -13.43
CA PHE A 239 3.98 8.30 -13.85
C PHE A 239 3.96 7.56 -15.20
N ALA A 240 4.38 8.24 -16.27
CA ALA A 240 4.44 7.66 -17.60
C ALA A 240 5.34 6.41 -17.61
N HIS A 241 4.87 5.33 -18.26
CA HIS A 241 5.56 4.04 -18.32
C HIS A 241 5.79 3.39 -16.94
N GLY A 242 5.08 3.83 -15.91
CA GLY A 242 5.08 3.17 -14.60
C GLY A 242 4.13 1.97 -14.59
N GLY A 243 4.57 0.83 -14.06
CA GLY A 243 3.73 -0.32 -13.75
C GLY A 243 3.11 -0.23 -12.35
N HIS A 244 2.60 -1.36 -11.83
CA HIS A 244 2.01 -1.43 -10.48
C HIS A 244 3.02 -1.07 -9.38
N ALA A 245 4.28 -1.49 -9.54
CA ALA A 245 5.37 -1.13 -8.64
C ALA A 245 6.20 0.07 -9.15
N PHE A 246 5.53 1.07 -9.74
CA PHE A 246 6.19 2.30 -10.22
C PHE A 246 7.02 3.01 -9.15
N ILE A 247 6.78 2.73 -7.88
CA ILE A 247 7.55 3.19 -6.73
C ILE A 247 9.04 2.80 -6.88
N ALA A 248 9.30 1.58 -7.35
CA ALA A 248 10.66 1.11 -7.59
C ALA A 248 11.26 1.64 -8.93
N GLN A 249 10.43 2.08 -9.88
CA GLN A 249 10.90 2.70 -11.11
C GLN A 249 11.23 4.18 -10.90
N PHE A 250 10.51 4.88 -10.02
CA PHE A 250 10.62 6.33 -9.81
C PHE A 250 10.79 6.69 -8.32
N PRO A 251 11.66 6.00 -7.55
CA PRO A 251 11.66 6.10 -6.09
C PRO A 251 11.93 7.53 -5.59
N ARG A 252 12.85 8.25 -6.21
CA ARG A 252 13.20 9.62 -5.80
C ARG A 252 12.13 10.64 -6.17
N ALA A 253 11.65 10.60 -7.41
CA ALA A 253 10.64 11.53 -7.88
C ALA A 253 9.32 11.39 -7.11
N LEU A 254 8.90 10.15 -6.84
CA LEU A 254 7.71 9.88 -6.04
C LEU A 254 7.90 10.33 -4.58
N ALA A 255 9.04 10.03 -3.96
CA ALA A 255 9.31 10.47 -2.59
C ALA A 255 9.30 12.00 -2.46
N ASP A 256 9.85 12.75 -3.45
CA ASP A 256 9.83 14.21 -3.46
C ASP A 256 8.42 14.78 -3.60
N LEU A 257 7.62 14.17 -4.47
CA LEU A 257 6.21 14.53 -4.62
C LEU A 257 5.46 14.33 -3.30
N ILE A 258 5.63 13.18 -2.66
CA ILE A 258 4.99 12.87 -1.36
C ILE A 258 5.44 13.87 -0.31
N LYS A 259 6.73 14.19 -0.20
CA LYS A 259 7.24 15.19 0.75
C LYS A 259 6.62 16.57 0.50
N SER A 260 6.52 17.00 -0.75
CA SER A 260 5.87 18.26 -1.13
C SER A 260 4.40 18.28 -0.73
N PHE A 261 3.67 17.18 -0.95
CA PHE A 261 2.29 17.04 -0.53
C PHE A 261 2.14 17.05 1.00
N LEU A 262 2.99 16.30 1.71
CA LEU A 262 2.92 16.22 3.17
C LEU A 262 3.23 17.56 3.85
N SER A 263 4.10 18.38 3.27
CA SER A 263 4.41 19.74 3.78
C SER A 263 3.41 20.82 3.31
N ALA A 264 2.59 20.56 2.30
CA ALA A 264 1.60 21.52 1.80
C ALA A 264 0.60 21.90 2.91
N GLY A 265 0.31 23.20 3.06
CA GLY A 265 -0.60 23.73 4.09
C GLY A 265 0.04 23.93 5.46
N GLU A 266 1.31 23.59 5.64
CA GLU A 266 2.09 24.09 6.76
C GLU A 266 2.41 25.57 6.46
N VAL A 267 1.88 26.48 7.28
CA VAL A 267 2.27 27.89 7.20
C VAL A 267 3.78 27.92 7.47
N GLU A 268 4.57 28.39 6.50
CA GLU A 268 5.97 28.73 6.76
C GLU A 268 5.96 29.74 7.93
N SER A 269 6.17 29.24 9.13
CA SER A 269 6.34 30.09 10.30
C SER A 269 7.64 30.83 10.12
N GLY A 270 7.51 32.01 9.56
CA GLY A 270 8.37 33.13 9.36
C GLY A 270 9.87 32.95 9.49
N ALA A 271 10.54 33.41 8.45
CA ALA A 271 11.89 33.91 8.55
C ALA A 271 11.93 35.18 9.45
#